data_5b2f7f49f94e9a1fdc59323c5beaec9f
#
_entry.id   5b2f7f49f94e9a1fdc59323c5beaec9f
#
_cell.length_a   1.000
_cell.length_b   1.000
_cell.length_c   1.000
_cell.angle_alpha   90.00
_cell.angle_beta   90.00
_cell.angle_gamma   90.00
#
_symmetry.space_group_name_H-M   'P 1'
#
loop_
_entity.id
_entity.type
_entity.pdbx_description
1 polymer ?
#
loop_
_entity_poly.entity_id
_entity_poly.type
_entity_poly.pdbx_seq_one_letter_code
_entity_poly.pdbx_strand_id
1 'polypeptide(L)'
;RVHRRQRQMCIRDSINNVRFVQGKLSGKSDYIQVDKKLGLTTMLRKKISERNLQILTESEINLKNPVIWDNYTQMTGDKIIFTENLDTNELDSIKITNNVFIIEKDTIGNSQFNQIKGLKLRGVFNKNKIDRVKIDQNSELIYYMYDEEFNLIGIDKAVASSIIIYFKNQGMDEITFITNPEGILFPKEFLNKNETFLNGFINREKEKIEKNDILVD
;
A
#
# COMPACT_ATOMS: atom_id res chain seq x y z
N ARG A 1 46.64 -16.06 -18.38
CA ARG A 1 45.67 -15.71 -17.28
C ARG A 1 44.39 -15.24 -17.92
N VAL A 2 43.35 -16.07 -17.94
CA VAL A 2 42.00 -15.71 -18.40
C VAL A 2 41.34 -14.96 -17.26
N HIS A 3 41.19 -13.65 -17.40
CA HIS A 3 40.35 -12.88 -16.47
C HIS A 3 38.90 -13.29 -16.71
N ARG A 4 38.36 -14.16 -15.86
CA ARG A 4 36.90 -14.35 -15.71
C ARG A 4 36.32 -13.01 -15.26
N ARG A 5 35.75 -12.23 -16.19
CA ARG A 5 34.85 -11.13 -15.85
C ARG A 5 33.72 -11.74 -15.04
N GLN A 6 33.66 -11.46 -13.75
CA GLN A 6 32.47 -11.70 -12.95
C GLN A 6 31.33 -10.93 -13.66
N ARG A 7 30.37 -11.68 -14.23
CA ARG A 7 29.14 -11.09 -14.72
C ARG A 7 28.44 -10.52 -13.49
N GLN A 8 28.42 -9.20 -13.38
CA GLN A 8 27.62 -8.52 -12.38
C GLN A 8 26.16 -8.95 -12.63
N MET A 9 25.61 -9.70 -11.68
CA MET A 9 24.23 -10.18 -11.77
C MET A 9 23.31 -8.97 -11.63
N CYS A 10 22.68 -8.57 -12.74
CA CYS A 10 21.84 -7.37 -12.82
C CYS A 10 20.42 -7.61 -12.26
N ILE A 11 20.03 -8.88 -12.10
CA ILE A 11 18.75 -9.31 -11.56
C ILE A 11 19.04 -10.12 -10.29
N ARG A 12 18.35 -9.80 -9.21
CA ARG A 12 18.35 -10.56 -7.96
C ARG A 12 16.93 -10.99 -7.64
N ASP A 13 16.74 -12.28 -7.42
CA ASP A 13 15.49 -12.87 -6.98
C ASP A 13 15.62 -13.32 -5.52
N SER A 14 14.67 -12.97 -4.70
CA SER A 14 14.53 -13.43 -3.32
C SER A 14 13.18 -14.10 -3.13
N ILE A 15 13.15 -15.27 -2.54
CA ILE A 15 11.98 -16.13 -2.46
C ILE A 15 11.75 -16.57 -1.01
N ASN A 16 10.45 -16.69 -0.64
CA ASN A 16 9.93 -17.09 0.65
C ASN A 16 10.09 -16.04 1.76
N ASN A 17 8.96 -15.37 2.05
CA ASN A 17 8.83 -14.42 3.17
C ASN A 17 9.91 -13.32 3.17
N VAL A 18 10.16 -12.75 1.99
CA VAL A 18 11.17 -11.70 1.81
C VAL A 18 10.71 -10.42 2.49
N ARG A 19 11.63 -9.80 3.21
CA ARG A 19 11.40 -8.57 3.97
C ARG A 19 12.45 -7.54 3.61
N PHE A 20 12.07 -6.25 3.56
CA PHE A 20 13.03 -5.17 3.36
C PHE A 20 12.67 -3.94 4.19
N VAL A 21 13.68 -3.13 4.47
CA VAL A 21 13.53 -1.78 5.04
C VAL A 21 14.43 -0.84 4.29
N GLN A 22 13.86 0.29 3.82
CA GLN A 22 14.58 1.38 3.16
C GLN A 22 14.08 2.71 3.70
N GLY A 23 14.85 3.33 4.58
CA GLY A 23 14.40 4.53 5.30
C GLY A 23 13.19 4.24 6.18
N LYS A 24 12.06 4.89 5.88
CA LYS A 24 10.77 4.67 6.56
C LYS A 24 9.86 3.67 5.84
N LEU A 25 10.22 3.33 4.60
CA LEU A 25 9.52 2.33 3.83
C LEU A 25 9.98 0.94 4.27
N SER A 26 9.04 0.08 4.57
CA SER A 26 9.29 -1.34 4.80
C SER A 26 8.30 -2.20 4.02
N GLY A 27 8.63 -3.46 3.78
CA GLY A 27 7.74 -4.31 3.03
C GLY A 27 8.01 -5.79 3.21
N LYS A 28 6.98 -6.58 2.89
CA LYS A 28 6.99 -8.04 2.97
C LYS A 28 6.31 -8.63 1.75
N SER A 29 6.90 -9.68 1.20
CA SER A 29 6.35 -10.42 0.06
C SER A 29 6.91 -11.84 0.02
N ASP A 30 6.20 -12.75 -0.65
CA ASP A 30 6.73 -14.10 -0.89
C ASP A 30 7.88 -14.11 -1.92
N TYR A 31 7.84 -13.17 -2.86
CA TYR A 31 8.82 -13.05 -3.93
C TYR A 31 9.15 -11.59 -4.20
N ILE A 32 10.45 -11.27 -4.26
CA ILE A 32 10.95 -9.96 -4.66
C ILE A 32 12.00 -10.16 -5.74
N GLN A 33 11.82 -9.47 -6.87
CA GLN A 33 12.76 -9.38 -7.97
C GLN A 33 13.28 -7.96 -8.11
N VAL A 34 14.59 -7.80 -8.15
CA VAL A 34 15.25 -6.51 -8.35
C VAL A 34 16.03 -6.55 -9.66
N ASP A 35 15.64 -5.71 -10.61
CA ASP A 35 16.39 -5.44 -11.84
C ASP A 35 17.10 -4.08 -11.73
N LYS A 36 18.39 -4.14 -11.41
CA LYS A 36 19.22 -2.93 -11.24
C LYS A 36 19.47 -2.15 -12.52
N LYS A 37 19.36 -2.79 -13.71
CA LYS A 37 19.54 -2.08 -14.98
C LYS A 37 18.37 -1.21 -15.33
N LEU A 38 17.17 -1.65 -14.95
CA LEU A 38 15.93 -0.96 -15.21
C LEU A 38 15.47 -0.13 -14.01
N GLY A 39 16.15 -0.21 -12.85
CA GLY A 39 15.70 0.42 -11.61
C GLY A 39 14.33 -0.12 -11.17
N LEU A 40 14.06 -1.41 -11.37
CA LEU A 40 12.76 -2.00 -11.08
C LEU A 40 12.85 -2.97 -9.92
N THR A 41 11.97 -2.79 -8.94
CA THR A 41 11.73 -3.77 -7.87
C THR A 41 10.29 -4.26 -7.97
N THR A 42 10.11 -5.56 -8.17
CA THR A 42 8.80 -6.21 -8.28
C THR A 42 8.57 -7.12 -7.08
N MET A 43 7.41 -6.97 -6.44
CA MET A 43 6.96 -7.78 -5.32
C MET A 43 5.71 -8.56 -5.73
N LEU A 44 5.69 -9.87 -5.44
CA LEU A 44 4.60 -10.77 -5.79
C LEU A 44 4.33 -11.76 -4.67
N ARG A 45 3.08 -12.20 -4.54
CA ARG A 45 2.77 -13.40 -3.76
C ARG A 45 3.21 -14.66 -4.52
N LYS A 46 3.47 -15.74 -3.81
CA LYS A 46 3.65 -17.06 -4.39
C LYS A 46 2.37 -17.48 -5.13
N LYS A 47 2.53 -18.08 -6.30
CA LYS A 47 1.38 -18.61 -7.06
C LYS A 47 0.64 -19.64 -6.19
N ILE A 48 -0.64 -19.38 -5.95
CA ILE A 48 -1.51 -20.30 -5.22
C ILE A 48 -2.01 -21.34 -6.24
N SER A 49 -1.93 -22.62 -5.89
CA SER A 49 -2.43 -23.70 -6.77
C SER A 49 -3.96 -23.61 -6.89
N GLU A 50 -4.51 -24.05 -8.01
CA GLU A 50 -5.97 -24.07 -8.23
C GLU A 50 -6.74 -24.78 -7.13
N ARG A 51 -6.20 -25.91 -6.64
CA ARG A 51 -6.78 -26.64 -5.50
C ARG A 51 -6.87 -25.78 -4.24
N ASN A 52 -5.83 -25.00 -3.94
CA ASN A 52 -5.81 -24.15 -2.75
C ASN A 52 -6.71 -22.91 -2.93
N LEU A 53 -6.86 -22.40 -4.16
CA LEU A 53 -7.81 -21.30 -4.44
C LEU A 53 -9.28 -21.70 -4.18
N GLN A 54 -9.63 -22.99 -4.30
CA GLN A 54 -10.97 -23.49 -3.98
C GLN A 54 -11.23 -23.62 -2.47
N ILE A 55 -10.20 -23.65 -1.66
CA ILE A 55 -10.29 -23.90 -0.21
C ILE A 55 -10.11 -22.62 0.60
N LEU A 56 -9.25 -21.71 0.12
CA LEU A 56 -8.91 -20.47 0.82
C LEU A 56 -10.01 -19.42 0.66
N THR A 57 -10.32 -18.73 1.73
CA THR A 57 -11.15 -17.53 1.71
C THR A 57 -10.42 -16.37 1.02
N GLU A 58 -11.17 -15.39 0.56
CA GLU A 58 -10.60 -14.16 -0.01
C GLU A 58 -9.63 -13.46 0.96
N SER A 59 -9.98 -13.40 2.24
CA SER A 59 -9.12 -12.83 3.29
C SER A 59 -7.80 -13.59 3.45
N GLU A 60 -7.82 -14.93 3.41
CA GLU A 60 -6.61 -15.74 3.49
C GLU A 60 -5.71 -15.57 2.25
N ILE A 61 -6.32 -15.36 1.08
CA ILE A 61 -5.60 -15.03 -0.16
C ILE A 61 -4.96 -13.64 -0.03
N ASN A 62 -5.70 -12.65 0.46
CA ASN A 62 -5.23 -11.27 0.60
C ASN A 62 -4.12 -11.14 1.65
N LEU A 63 -4.10 -11.97 2.69
CA LEU A 63 -2.99 -12.04 3.65
C LEU A 63 -1.65 -12.48 3.01
N LYS A 64 -1.68 -13.15 1.87
CA LYS A 64 -0.47 -13.56 1.12
C LYS A 64 0.00 -12.49 0.13
N ASN A 65 -0.80 -11.46 -0.11
CA ASN A 65 -0.41 -10.37 -1.00
C ASN A 65 0.80 -9.61 -0.48
N PRO A 66 1.63 -9.07 -1.38
CA PRO A 66 2.65 -8.10 -1.01
C PRO A 66 2.07 -6.97 -0.18
N VAL A 67 2.81 -6.53 0.82
CA VAL A 67 2.47 -5.40 1.66
C VAL A 67 3.67 -4.49 1.83
N ILE A 68 3.41 -3.21 1.82
CA ILE A 68 4.37 -2.17 2.15
C ILE A 68 3.79 -1.25 3.22
N TRP A 69 4.66 -0.69 4.02
CA TRP A 69 4.33 0.32 5.03
C TRP A 69 5.22 1.54 4.84
N ASP A 70 4.61 2.72 4.81
CA ASP A 70 5.27 4.01 4.90
C ASP A 70 4.65 4.78 6.07
N ASN A 71 5.39 4.94 7.15
CA ASN A 71 4.92 5.51 8.42
C ASN A 71 3.63 4.86 8.94
N TYR A 72 2.49 5.56 8.85
CA TYR A 72 1.17 5.13 9.30
C TYR A 72 0.33 4.49 8.20
N THR A 73 0.86 4.45 6.98
CA THR A 73 0.14 3.98 5.80
C THR A 73 0.59 2.56 5.45
N GLN A 74 -0.36 1.66 5.28
CA GLN A 74 -0.18 0.31 4.74
C GLN A 74 -0.77 0.26 3.33
N MET A 75 -0.07 -0.33 2.38
CA MET A 75 -0.57 -0.57 1.01
C MET A 75 -0.37 -2.02 0.62
N THR A 76 -1.40 -2.62 0.03
CA THR A 76 -1.39 -4.01 -0.44
C THR A 76 -1.98 -4.12 -1.85
N GLY A 77 -1.70 -5.24 -2.50
CA GLY A 77 -2.28 -5.62 -3.78
C GLY A 77 -1.61 -6.90 -4.31
N ASP A 78 -2.09 -7.45 -5.42
CA ASP A 78 -1.54 -8.72 -5.95
C ASP A 78 -0.10 -8.59 -6.43
N LYS A 79 0.26 -7.41 -6.95
CA LYS A 79 1.59 -7.08 -7.44
C LYS A 79 1.94 -5.64 -7.12
N ILE A 80 3.13 -5.41 -6.59
CA ILE A 80 3.69 -4.09 -6.33
C ILE A 80 4.97 -3.95 -7.14
N ILE A 81 5.11 -2.84 -7.86
CA ILE A 81 6.31 -2.49 -8.63
C ILE A 81 6.76 -1.10 -8.20
N PHE A 82 8.02 -0.98 -7.82
CA PHE A 82 8.71 0.28 -7.66
C PHE A 82 9.61 0.56 -8.85
N THR A 83 9.73 1.84 -9.24
CA THR A 83 10.78 2.33 -10.10
C THR A 83 11.70 3.26 -9.32
N GLU A 84 12.99 3.14 -9.58
CA GLU A 84 14.03 3.99 -9.02
C GLU A 84 14.65 4.83 -10.15
N ASN A 85 14.96 6.08 -9.85
CA ASN A 85 15.77 6.90 -10.70
C ASN A 85 17.23 6.39 -10.65
N LEU A 86 17.77 5.98 -11.79
CA LEU A 86 19.09 5.34 -11.87
C LEU A 86 20.25 6.30 -11.58
N ASP A 87 20.03 7.62 -11.74
CA ASP A 87 21.06 8.63 -11.51
C ASP A 87 21.14 9.01 -10.02
N THR A 88 19.99 9.09 -9.34
CA THR A 88 19.91 9.53 -7.94
C THR A 88 19.77 8.38 -6.95
N ASN A 89 19.39 7.17 -7.41
CA ASN A 89 18.98 6.03 -6.60
C ASN A 89 17.80 6.34 -5.65
N GLU A 90 16.98 7.31 -6.01
CA GLU A 90 15.77 7.64 -5.28
C GLU A 90 14.56 6.93 -5.91
N LEU A 91 13.56 6.62 -5.09
CA LEU A 91 12.29 6.10 -5.58
C LEU A 91 11.60 7.17 -6.44
N ASP A 92 11.14 6.78 -7.63
CA ASP A 92 10.43 7.61 -8.59
C ASP A 92 8.93 7.33 -8.56
N SER A 93 8.53 6.08 -8.71
CA SER A 93 7.12 5.73 -8.75
C SER A 93 6.80 4.36 -8.16
N ILE A 94 5.51 4.17 -7.86
CA ILE A 94 4.93 2.89 -7.44
C ILE A 94 3.72 2.56 -8.30
N LYS A 95 3.60 1.28 -8.67
CA LYS A 95 2.39 0.70 -9.26
C LYS A 95 1.94 -0.48 -8.43
N ILE A 96 0.63 -0.51 -8.13
CA ILE A 96 -0.01 -1.68 -7.52
C ILE A 96 -1.14 -2.12 -8.46
N THR A 97 -1.26 -3.41 -8.69
CA THR A 97 -2.28 -3.98 -9.58
C THR A 97 -3.08 -5.05 -8.88
N ASN A 98 -4.37 -5.01 -9.09
CA ASN A 98 -5.41 -5.84 -8.52
C ASN A 98 -5.45 -5.82 -6.98
N ASN A 99 -6.67 -5.86 -6.44
CA ASN A 99 -6.90 -5.89 -4.99
C ASN A 99 -6.12 -4.81 -4.22
N VAL A 100 -6.05 -3.60 -4.82
CA VAL A 100 -5.41 -2.46 -4.16
C VAL A 100 -6.18 -2.11 -2.91
N PHE A 101 -5.48 -2.06 -1.78
CA PHE A 101 -6.03 -1.61 -0.52
C PHE A 101 -5.01 -0.74 0.23
N ILE A 102 -5.43 0.47 0.61
CA ILE A 102 -4.66 1.40 1.42
C ILE A 102 -5.35 1.52 2.77
N ILE A 103 -4.58 1.45 3.83
CA ILE A 103 -5.02 1.72 5.19
C ILE A 103 -4.08 2.78 5.77
N GLU A 104 -4.63 3.85 6.25
CA GLU A 104 -3.89 4.86 7.01
C GLU A 104 -4.42 4.90 8.43
N LYS A 105 -3.54 4.72 9.40
CA LYS A 105 -3.91 4.86 10.81
C LYS A 105 -4.21 6.32 11.11
N ASP A 106 -5.39 6.58 11.60
CA ASP A 106 -5.76 7.89 12.07
C ASP A 106 -4.91 8.28 13.30
N THR A 107 -4.29 9.44 13.22
CA THR A 107 -3.44 9.97 14.32
C THR A 107 -4.22 10.73 15.38
N ILE A 108 -5.49 11.07 15.09
CA ILE A 108 -6.40 11.78 16.01
C ILE A 108 -7.21 10.75 16.79
N GLY A 109 -7.82 9.78 16.12
CA GLY A 109 -8.61 8.70 16.72
C GLY A 109 -7.79 7.44 16.98
N ASN A 110 -7.79 6.95 18.22
CA ASN A 110 -6.89 5.88 18.67
C ASN A 110 -7.05 4.50 18.00
N SER A 111 -8.14 4.24 17.29
CA SER A 111 -8.42 2.92 16.68
C SER A 111 -9.08 3.03 15.31
N GLN A 112 -8.98 4.17 14.68
CA GLN A 112 -9.63 4.48 13.43
C GLN A 112 -8.63 4.38 12.27
N PHE A 113 -9.16 4.06 11.09
CA PHE A 113 -8.35 3.88 9.89
C PHE A 113 -9.06 4.49 8.70
N ASN A 114 -8.43 5.46 8.06
CA ASN A 114 -8.81 5.87 6.72
C ASN A 114 -8.51 4.71 5.76
N GLN A 115 -9.42 4.45 4.84
CA GLN A 115 -9.35 3.26 4.00
C GLN A 115 -9.70 3.62 2.56
N ILE A 116 -8.92 3.09 1.63
CA ILE A 116 -9.18 3.28 0.21
C ILE A 116 -8.88 1.98 -0.51
N LYS A 117 -9.77 1.58 -1.40
CA LYS A 117 -9.54 0.43 -2.27
C LYS A 117 -9.83 0.75 -3.73
N GLY A 118 -9.34 -0.09 -4.62
CA GLY A 118 -9.57 -0.01 -6.05
C GLY A 118 -8.85 -1.13 -6.79
N LEU A 119 -8.81 -1.05 -8.10
CA LEU A 119 -8.19 -2.11 -8.91
C LEU A 119 -6.74 -1.80 -9.27
N LYS A 120 -6.40 -0.55 -9.50
CA LYS A 120 -5.06 -0.11 -9.89
C LYS A 120 -4.64 1.12 -9.10
N LEU A 121 -3.37 1.15 -8.69
CA LEU A 121 -2.75 2.32 -8.08
C LEU A 121 -1.51 2.72 -8.88
N ARG A 122 -1.34 4.02 -9.05
CA ARG A 122 -0.11 4.66 -9.51
C ARG A 122 0.24 5.79 -8.56
N GLY A 123 1.43 5.74 -8.01
CA GLY A 123 1.95 6.76 -7.12
C GLY A 123 3.28 7.32 -7.59
N VAL A 124 3.59 8.51 -7.16
CA VAL A 124 4.85 9.23 -7.42
C VAL A 124 5.51 9.53 -6.09
N PHE A 125 6.83 9.44 -6.07
CA PHE A 125 7.65 9.80 -4.93
C PHE A 125 8.35 11.14 -5.18
N ASN A 126 8.56 11.87 -4.10
CA ASN A 126 9.44 13.03 -4.06
C ASN A 126 10.40 12.85 -2.89
N LYS A 127 11.71 12.76 -3.18
CA LYS A 127 12.77 12.52 -2.17
C LYS A 127 12.46 11.29 -1.29
N ASN A 128 12.15 10.17 -1.93
CA ASN A 128 11.78 8.89 -1.29
C ASN A 128 10.54 8.93 -0.37
N LYS A 129 9.67 9.93 -0.51
CA LYS A 129 8.39 10.02 0.19
C LYS A 129 7.27 9.99 -0.83
N ILE A 130 6.19 9.31 -0.52
CA ILE A 130 4.98 9.34 -1.34
C ILE A 130 4.46 10.78 -1.37
N ASP A 131 4.31 11.33 -2.58
CA ASP A 131 3.80 12.66 -2.84
C ASP A 131 2.31 12.59 -3.24
N ARG A 132 2.00 11.70 -4.16
CA ARG A 132 0.65 11.55 -4.70
C ARG A 132 0.41 10.11 -5.14
N VAL A 133 -0.81 9.64 -4.93
CA VAL A 133 -1.30 8.39 -5.52
C VAL A 133 -2.61 8.62 -6.25
N LYS A 134 -2.81 7.89 -7.35
CA LYS A 134 -4.06 7.77 -8.05
C LYS A 134 -4.54 6.34 -8.00
N ILE A 135 -5.76 6.13 -7.53
CA ILE A 135 -6.43 4.85 -7.51
C ILE A 135 -7.48 4.87 -8.61
N ASP A 136 -7.45 3.87 -9.47
CA ASP A 136 -8.33 3.75 -10.63
C ASP A 136 -9.19 2.49 -10.53
N GLN A 137 -10.40 2.58 -11.05
CA GLN A 137 -11.39 1.52 -11.22
C GLN A 137 -12.01 1.03 -9.91
N ASN A 138 -13.30 1.33 -9.76
CA ASN A 138 -14.10 0.97 -8.59
C ASN A 138 -13.45 1.44 -7.28
N SER A 139 -13.09 2.71 -7.24
CA SER A 139 -12.45 3.29 -6.08
C SER A 139 -13.49 3.57 -5.00
N GLU A 140 -13.24 3.07 -3.78
CA GLU A 140 -14.05 3.28 -2.59
C GLU A 140 -13.18 3.87 -1.49
N LEU A 141 -13.77 4.75 -0.67
CA LEU A 141 -13.12 5.46 0.43
C LEU A 141 -13.94 5.36 1.70
N ILE A 142 -13.27 5.26 2.83
CA ILE A 142 -13.76 5.66 4.16
C ILE A 142 -12.73 6.64 4.73
N TYR A 143 -13.21 7.84 5.08
CA TYR A 143 -12.38 8.89 5.66
C TYR A 143 -13.02 9.47 6.92
N TYR A 144 -12.26 9.53 8.01
CA TYR A 144 -12.69 10.06 9.29
C TYR A 144 -12.55 11.59 9.29
N MET A 145 -13.62 12.28 9.59
CA MET A 145 -13.71 13.75 9.57
C MET A 145 -13.77 14.31 10.98
N TYR A 146 -12.99 15.37 11.21
CA TYR A 146 -12.87 16.05 12.49
C TYR A 146 -13.17 17.54 12.32
N ASP A 147 -13.66 18.17 13.39
CA ASP A 147 -13.77 19.63 13.47
C ASP A 147 -12.42 20.27 13.86
N GLU A 148 -12.40 21.61 13.96
CA GLU A 148 -11.21 22.37 14.32
C GLU A 148 -10.69 22.07 15.75
N GLU A 149 -11.54 21.51 16.61
CA GLU A 149 -11.22 21.09 17.98
C GLU A 149 -10.81 19.60 18.08
N PHE A 150 -10.64 18.94 16.93
CA PHE A 150 -10.34 17.50 16.82
C PHE A 150 -11.44 16.58 17.36
N ASN A 151 -12.69 17.02 17.44
CA ASN A 151 -13.82 16.15 17.71
C ASN A 151 -14.26 15.44 16.43
N LEU A 152 -14.52 14.14 16.53
CA LEU A 152 -15.05 13.37 15.40
C LEU A 152 -16.42 13.88 14.99
N ILE A 153 -16.57 14.33 13.74
CA ILE A 153 -17.84 14.70 13.12
C ILE A 153 -18.56 13.46 12.60
N GLY A 154 -17.81 12.57 11.94
CA GLY A 154 -18.34 11.36 11.31
C GLY A 154 -17.35 10.75 10.34
N ILE A 155 -17.86 9.91 9.44
CA ILE A 155 -17.09 9.35 8.34
C ILE A 155 -17.70 9.73 7.00
N ASP A 156 -16.84 10.06 6.05
CA ASP A 156 -17.20 10.16 4.63
C ASP A 156 -16.97 8.79 3.99
N LYS A 157 -18.02 8.20 3.42
CA LYS A 157 -17.97 6.96 2.65
C LYS A 157 -18.30 7.27 1.21
N ALA A 158 -17.33 7.21 0.36
CA ALA A 158 -17.46 7.63 -1.02
C ALA A 158 -17.01 6.55 -2.02
N VAL A 159 -17.59 6.62 -3.21
CA VAL A 159 -17.19 5.83 -4.39
C VAL A 159 -16.95 6.76 -5.56
N ALA A 160 -16.00 6.40 -6.42
CA ALA A 160 -15.72 7.14 -7.66
C ALA A 160 -15.04 6.21 -8.68
N SER A 161 -15.01 6.62 -9.94
CA SER A 161 -14.23 5.90 -10.94
C SER A 161 -12.73 5.94 -10.64
N SER A 162 -12.25 7.08 -10.11
CA SER A 162 -10.88 7.25 -9.64
C SER A 162 -10.82 8.22 -8.46
N ILE A 163 -9.81 8.01 -7.60
CA ILE A 163 -9.49 8.89 -6.48
C ILE A 163 -8.02 9.28 -6.58
N ILE A 164 -7.71 10.56 -6.42
CA ILE A 164 -6.34 11.07 -6.26
C ILE A 164 -6.17 11.53 -4.83
N ILE A 165 -5.06 11.14 -4.22
CA ILE A 165 -4.68 11.52 -2.86
C ILE A 165 -3.32 12.20 -2.92
N TYR A 166 -3.23 13.37 -2.31
CA TYR A 166 -1.97 14.07 -2.08
C TYR A 166 -1.55 13.88 -0.63
N PHE A 167 -0.26 13.65 -0.44
CA PHE A 167 0.31 13.41 0.89
C PHE A 167 1.16 14.59 1.32
N LYS A 168 0.99 15.00 2.57
CA LYS A 168 1.79 16.05 3.20
C LYS A 168 2.04 15.69 4.67
N ASN A 169 3.21 16.01 5.16
CA ASN A 169 3.59 15.69 6.55
C ASN A 169 3.38 14.21 6.93
N GLN A 170 3.45 13.29 5.93
CA GLN A 170 3.35 11.83 6.08
C GLN A 170 1.92 11.32 6.34
N GLY A 171 0.90 12.12 6.07
CA GLY A 171 -0.51 11.74 6.09
C GLY A 171 -1.25 12.22 4.83
N MET A 172 -2.48 11.76 4.65
CA MET A 172 -3.37 12.24 3.58
C MET A 172 -3.74 13.69 3.86
N ASP A 173 -3.50 14.58 2.88
CA ASP A 173 -3.74 16.03 2.99
C ASP A 173 -4.93 16.45 2.14
N GLU A 174 -4.99 15.99 0.89
CA GLU A 174 -6.06 16.32 -0.04
C GLU A 174 -6.55 15.08 -0.80
N ILE A 175 -7.86 14.97 -0.97
CA ILE A 175 -8.51 13.88 -1.70
C ILE A 175 -9.36 14.48 -2.80
N THR A 176 -9.08 14.09 -4.06
CA THR A 176 -9.86 14.50 -5.24
C THR A 176 -10.55 13.30 -5.86
N PHE A 177 -11.86 13.40 -6.00
CA PHE A 177 -12.68 12.40 -6.69
C PHE A 177 -12.81 12.73 -8.18
N ILE A 178 -12.66 11.72 -9.04
CA ILE A 178 -12.73 11.89 -10.48
C ILE A 178 -13.82 10.98 -11.04
N THR A 179 -14.73 11.58 -11.81
CA THR A 179 -15.83 10.94 -12.53
C THR A 179 -16.82 10.21 -11.63
N ASN A 180 -18.05 10.71 -11.63
CA ASN A 180 -19.21 10.17 -10.93
C ASN A 180 -18.94 9.91 -9.43
N PRO A 181 -18.52 10.92 -8.65
CA PRO A 181 -18.41 10.75 -7.22
C PRO A 181 -19.79 10.61 -6.60
N GLU A 182 -19.96 9.60 -5.77
CA GLU A 182 -21.11 9.41 -4.89
C GLU A 182 -20.58 9.24 -3.47
N GLY A 183 -21.13 9.97 -2.51
CA GLY A 183 -20.68 9.90 -1.12
C GLY A 183 -21.81 10.09 -0.14
N ILE A 184 -21.65 9.53 1.03
CA ILE A 184 -22.58 9.66 2.17
C ILE A 184 -21.74 9.98 3.40
N LEU A 185 -22.08 11.10 4.04
CA LEU A 185 -21.56 11.42 5.35
C LEU A 185 -22.41 10.72 6.42
N PHE A 186 -21.78 9.85 7.20
CA PHE A 186 -22.37 9.21 8.37
C PHE A 186 -21.95 9.98 9.62
N PRO A 187 -22.87 10.73 10.27
CA PRO A 187 -22.58 11.41 11.52
C PRO A 187 -22.14 10.42 12.61
N LYS A 188 -21.31 10.86 13.54
CA LYS A 188 -20.75 10.00 14.60
C LYS A 188 -21.80 9.26 15.42
N GLU A 189 -22.97 9.87 15.63
CA GLU A 189 -24.08 9.33 16.40
C GLU A 189 -24.72 8.08 15.76
N PHE A 190 -24.56 7.91 14.44
CA PHE A 190 -25.14 6.82 13.67
C PHE A 190 -24.09 5.81 13.20
N LEU A 191 -22.83 5.95 13.63
CA LEU A 191 -21.79 5.01 13.25
C LEU A 191 -22.00 3.63 13.90
N ASN A 192 -22.02 2.62 13.05
CA ASN A 192 -21.96 1.23 13.48
C ASN A 192 -20.72 0.55 12.87
N LYS A 193 -20.36 -0.64 13.40
CA LYS A 193 -19.18 -1.37 12.93
C LYS A 193 -19.17 -1.67 11.43
N ASN A 194 -20.32 -1.86 10.82
CA ASN A 194 -20.41 -2.23 9.41
C ASN A 194 -20.07 -1.05 8.49
N GLU A 195 -20.24 0.18 8.99
CA GLU A 195 -19.95 1.39 8.22
C GLU A 195 -18.48 1.84 8.35
N THR A 196 -17.76 1.32 9.32
CA THR A 196 -16.38 1.76 9.63
C THR A 196 -15.31 0.99 8.87
N PHE A 197 -15.66 -0.05 8.11
CA PHE A 197 -14.71 -0.84 7.34
C PHE A 197 -15.20 -1.12 5.93
N LEU A 198 -14.30 -0.97 4.96
CA LEU A 198 -14.50 -1.45 3.59
C LEU A 198 -14.35 -2.97 3.54
N ASN A 199 -15.07 -3.62 2.64
CA ASN A 199 -14.90 -5.05 2.40
C ASN A 199 -13.47 -5.34 1.95
N GLY A 200 -12.82 -6.32 2.59
CA GLY A 200 -11.42 -6.66 2.36
C GLY A 200 -10.42 -5.95 3.28
N PHE A 201 -10.90 -5.19 4.30
CA PHE A 201 -10.01 -4.57 5.30
C PHE A 201 -9.22 -5.61 6.08
N ILE A 202 -7.88 -5.49 6.04
CA ILE A 202 -6.96 -6.34 6.80
C ILE A 202 -5.82 -5.48 7.32
N ASN A 203 -5.83 -5.17 8.61
CA ASN A 203 -4.71 -4.48 9.26
C ASN A 203 -3.58 -5.47 9.53
N ARG A 204 -2.43 -5.22 8.92
CA ARG A 204 -1.21 -6.03 9.01
C ARG A 204 -0.09 -5.30 9.77
N GLU A 205 -0.42 -4.29 10.58
CA GLU A 205 0.54 -3.48 11.34
C GLU A 205 1.48 -4.37 12.19
N LYS A 206 0.98 -5.47 12.74
CA LYS A 206 1.79 -6.44 13.51
C LYS A 206 2.86 -7.16 12.70
N GLU A 207 2.77 -7.14 11.37
CA GLU A 207 3.77 -7.72 10.47
C GLU A 207 4.80 -6.68 10.02
N LYS A 208 4.59 -5.38 10.33
CA LYS A 208 5.49 -4.30 9.99
C LYS A 208 6.87 -4.57 10.57
N ILE A 209 7.89 -4.31 9.77
CA ILE A 209 9.26 -4.62 10.06
C ILE A 209 9.99 -3.33 10.37
N GLU A 210 10.74 -3.34 11.46
CA GLU A 210 11.66 -2.27 11.81
C GLU A 210 13.10 -2.65 11.45
N LYS A 211 13.97 -1.64 11.34
CA LYS A 211 15.36 -1.85 10.97
C LYS A 211 16.09 -2.81 11.92
N ASN A 212 15.72 -2.81 13.19
CA ASN A 212 16.30 -3.67 14.21
C ASN A 212 15.91 -5.16 14.03
N ASP A 213 14.78 -5.45 13.39
CA ASP A 213 14.31 -6.83 13.14
C ASP A 213 15.14 -7.54 12.05
N ILE A 214 15.90 -6.78 11.25
CA ILE A 214 16.74 -7.32 10.15
C ILE A 214 18.18 -7.58 10.61
N LEU A 215 18.60 -6.99 11.72
CA LEU A 215 19.98 -7.05 12.20
C LEU A 215 20.21 -8.20 13.21
N VAL A 216 19.22 -9.06 13.42
CA VAL A 216 19.27 -10.20 14.35
C VAL A 216 19.35 -11.50 13.53
N ASP A 217 20.51 -11.76 12.91
CA ASP A 217 20.98 -13.10 12.49
C ASP A 217 22.51 -13.12 12.44
#